data_f58ae8b06b21f304931118733c644b45
#
_entry.id   f58ae8b06b21f304931118733c644b45
#
_cell.length_a   1.000
_cell.length_b   1.000
_cell.length_c   1.000
_cell.angle_alpha   90.00
_cell.angle_beta   90.00
_cell.angle_gamma   90.00
#
_symmetry.space_group_name_H-M   'P 1'
#
loop_
_entity.id
_entity.type
_entity.pdbx_description
1 polymer ?
#
loop_
_entity_poly.entity_id
_entity_poly.type
_entity_poly.pdbx_seq_one_letter_code
_entity_poly.pdbx_strand_id
1 'polypeptide(L)'
;NKQDLKIAVVGLTTEDTAKLGNPEYLHNVKFEDPTTVAKATLKELNEKVKPDIKIALTHMGYYYDAKHGSNAPGDVSLARNLDKGAFDMIIGGHSHDPICVDDKGVWIKDYQPTQPCKPDFQNGTWIMQAFEWGKYVGRADFEFKNGELKLVNYQLIPVNLKKKVKKEDGKTEYVSYAEEIPQDPEMEKLLKSYQDKGDALLSQKVGKLNGKLEGDRTIIRFEQTNLGHLIAEAQRQKAKADIGIMNSGGIRDSIQEGDVTYKDILKIHPFGNIVSYFELTGKELLDYLNVVALKEVDSGAYAQYSGISMTVNRADKKVENVKIQGKPLDLNKTYRISVPSYNAAGGDGYPVMTKNPTFVNTGFIDADVLKEFFEKNSPINAEKYIPHNEVTFK
;
A
#
# COMPACT_ATOMS: atom_id res chain seq x y z
N ASN A 1 -41.24 21.54 -5.36
CA ASN A 1 -40.81 21.96 -4.03
C ASN A 1 -39.39 21.41 -3.84
N LYS A 2 -38.39 22.31 -3.73
CA LYS A 2 -37.07 21.92 -3.24
C LYS A 2 -37.22 21.61 -1.74
N GLN A 3 -37.03 20.38 -1.36
CA GLN A 3 -36.98 19.99 0.04
C GLN A 3 -35.51 19.91 0.42
N ASP A 4 -35.12 20.59 1.49
CA ASP A 4 -33.77 20.49 2.03
C ASP A 4 -33.60 19.11 2.64
N LEU A 5 -32.55 18.38 2.21
CA LEU A 5 -32.18 17.07 2.74
C LEU A 5 -31.06 17.21 3.76
N LYS A 6 -31.20 16.54 4.89
CA LYS A 6 -30.13 16.40 5.88
C LYS A 6 -29.29 15.18 5.55
N ILE A 7 -28.04 15.39 5.22
CA ILE A 7 -27.09 14.32 4.93
C ILE A 7 -26.06 14.24 6.06
N ALA A 8 -25.95 13.09 6.69
CA ALA A 8 -24.91 12.82 7.67
C ALA A 8 -23.79 12.02 7.03
N VAL A 9 -22.55 12.45 7.23
CA VAL A 9 -21.35 11.75 6.78
C VAL A 9 -20.53 11.34 8.01
N VAL A 10 -20.25 10.04 8.13
CA VAL A 10 -19.47 9.46 9.22
C VAL A 10 -18.15 8.95 8.66
N GLY A 11 -17.02 9.48 9.14
CA GLY A 11 -15.68 9.00 8.79
C GLY A 11 -15.27 7.79 9.64
N LEU A 12 -14.83 6.70 8.99
CA LEU A 12 -14.33 5.50 9.66
C LEU A 12 -13.02 5.06 9.01
N THR A 13 -12.09 4.57 9.83
CA THR A 13 -10.84 3.98 9.34
C THR A 13 -10.63 2.58 9.91
N THR A 14 -9.80 1.80 9.24
CA THR A 14 -9.45 0.46 9.73
C THR A 14 -8.67 0.53 11.05
N GLU A 15 -8.98 -0.37 11.99
CA GLU A 15 -8.20 -0.52 13.23
C GLU A 15 -6.77 -1.03 12.95
N ASP A 16 -6.50 -1.60 11.78
CA ASP A 16 -5.15 -1.94 11.32
C ASP A 16 -4.24 -0.72 11.21
N THR A 17 -4.79 0.51 11.20
CA THR A 17 -4.00 1.75 11.24
C THR A 17 -3.04 1.77 12.43
N ALA A 18 -3.40 1.13 13.55
CA ALA A 18 -2.52 0.95 14.70
C ALA A 18 -1.23 0.16 14.36
N LYS A 19 -1.28 -0.71 13.34
CA LYS A 19 -0.15 -1.54 12.87
C LYS A 19 0.51 -0.95 11.62
N LEU A 20 -0.30 -0.33 10.75
CA LEU A 20 0.13 0.16 9.43
C LEU A 20 0.62 1.61 9.45
N GLY A 21 0.18 2.40 10.41
CA GLY A 21 0.64 3.78 10.59
C GLY A 21 2.00 3.84 11.29
N ASN A 22 2.71 4.98 11.15
CA ASN A 22 3.98 5.15 11.83
C ASN A 22 3.76 5.23 13.36
N PRO A 23 4.30 4.27 14.15
CA PRO A 23 4.10 4.24 15.60
C PRO A 23 4.55 5.51 16.34
N GLU A 24 5.55 6.22 15.80
CA GLU A 24 6.03 7.49 16.37
C GLU A 24 4.94 8.58 16.38
N TYR A 25 4.04 8.54 15.39
CA TYR A 25 2.93 9.50 15.29
C TYR A 25 1.63 8.99 15.94
N LEU A 26 1.56 7.70 16.26
CA LEU A 26 0.35 7.06 16.76
C LEU A 26 0.35 6.79 18.26
N HIS A 27 1.43 7.11 18.99
CA HIS A 27 1.63 6.73 20.39
C HIS A 27 0.53 7.23 21.35
N ASN A 28 -0.22 8.27 20.98
CA ASN A 28 -1.34 8.82 21.77
C ASN A 28 -2.71 8.57 21.10
N VAL A 29 -2.77 7.74 20.04
CA VAL A 29 -4.00 7.46 19.30
C VAL A 29 -4.46 6.03 19.59
N LYS A 30 -5.73 5.88 19.94
CA LYS A 30 -6.39 4.58 20.10
C LYS A 30 -7.32 4.35 18.92
N PHE A 31 -7.17 3.22 18.27
CA PHE A 31 -8.08 2.76 17.22
C PHE A 31 -9.08 1.79 17.84
N GLU A 32 -10.36 2.03 17.59
CA GLU A 32 -11.46 1.21 18.10
C GLU A 32 -12.13 0.47 16.95
N ASP A 33 -12.80 -0.63 17.24
CA ASP A 33 -13.55 -1.40 16.26
C ASP A 33 -14.58 -0.52 15.52
N PRO A 34 -14.46 -0.37 14.17
CA PRO A 34 -15.31 0.54 13.41
C PRO A 34 -16.80 0.20 13.48
N THR A 35 -17.16 -1.07 13.65
CA THR A 35 -18.56 -1.51 13.76
C THR A 35 -19.17 -1.04 15.08
N THR A 36 -18.43 -1.14 16.16
CA THR A 36 -18.85 -0.65 17.49
C THR A 36 -19.04 0.85 17.48
N VAL A 37 -18.07 1.58 16.92
CA VAL A 37 -18.12 3.04 16.79
C VAL A 37 -19.29 3.47 15.90
N ALA A 38 -19.49 2.80 14.76
CA ALA A 38 -20.60 3.07 13.86
C ALA A 38 -21.97 2.91 14.54
N LYS A 39 -22.17 1.84 15.32
CA LYS A 39 -23.42 1.61 16.09
C LYS A 39 -23.70 2.74 17.06
N ALA A 40 -22.69 3.17 17.81
CA ALA A 40 -22.84 4.27 18.78
C ALA A 40 -23.15 5.61 18.07
N THR A 41 -22.42 5.91 17.00
CA THR A 41 -22.59 7.14 16.21
C THR A 41 -23.95 7.19 15.53
N LEU A 42 -24.39 6.08 14.92
CA LEU A 42 -25.71 6.00 14.26
C LEU A 42 -26.86 6.17 15.26
N LYS A 43 -26.73 5.62 16.46
CA LYS A 43 -27.70 5.84 17.54
C LYS A 43 -27.81 7.33 17.87
N GLU A 44 -26.69 8.00 18.07
CA GLU A 44 -26.68 9.44 18.37
C GLU A 44 -27.26 10.27 17.21
N LEU A 45 -26.90 9.97 15.98
CA LEU A 45 -27.43 10.64 14.79
C LEU A 45 -28.95 10.49 14.66
N ASN A 46 -29.47 9.29 14.87
CA ASN A 46 -30.90 9.01 14.76
C ASN A 46 -31.69 9.70 15.88
N GLU A 47 -31.13 9.84 17.09
CA GLU A 47 -31.78 10.51 18.21
C GLU A 47 -31.75 12.05 18.08
N LYS A 48 -30.57 12.62 17.76
CA LYS A 48 -30.32 14.06 17.85
C LYS A 48 -30.47 14.82 16.53
N VAL A 49 -30.04 14.20 15.42
CA VAL A 49 -29.93 14.87 14.10
C VAL A 49 -31.06 14.47 13.16
N LYS A 50 -31.45 13.20 13.17
CA LYS A 50 -32.46 12.60 12.27
C LYS A 50 -32.17 12.91 10.81
N PRO A 51 -31.02 12.44 10.26
CA PRO A 51 -30.66 12.69 8.88
C PRO A 51 -31.57 11.90 7.92
N ASP A 52 -31.80 12.47 6.73
CA ASP A 52 -32.53 11.79 5.65
C ASP A 52 -31.65 10.78 4.93
N ILE A 53 -30.33 11.05 4.82
CA ILE A 53 -29.34 10.18 4.19
C ILE A 53 -28.12 10.04 5.11
N LYS A 54 -27.62 8.82 5.25
CA LYS A 54 -26.43 8.48 6.06
C LYS A 54 -25.35 7.85 5.19
N ILE A 55 -24.19 8.46 5.16
CA ILE A 55 -23.04 8.04 4.36
C ILE A 55 -21.92 7.66 5.30
N ALA A 56 -21.36 6.45 5.16
CA ALA A 56 -20.05 6.14 5.72
C ALA A 56 -18.97 6.47 4.69
N LEU A 57 -18.01 7.32 5.07
CA LEU A 57 -16.80 7.57 4.30
C LEU A 57 -15.67 6.80 4.97
N THR A 58 -15.19 5.74 4.31
CA THR A 58 -14.33 4.75 4.97
C THR A 58 -12.95 4.65 4.32
N HIS A 59 -11.96 4.26 5.14
CA HIS A 59 -10.67 3.78 4.67
C HIS A 59 -10.39 2.41 5.31
N MET A 60 -11.18 1.38 4.92
CA MET A 60 -11.19 0.07 5.58
C MET A 60 -10.93 -1.10 4.64
N GLY A 61 -11.08 -0.90 3.33
CA GLY A 61 -10.93 -1.93 2.31
C GLY A 61 -12.24 -2.64 1.98
N TYR A 62 -12.30 -3.14 0.75
CA TYR A 62 -13.39 -3.96 0.25
C TYR A 62 -12.95 -5.43 0.23
N TYR A 63 -13.62 -6.26 1.01
CA TYR A 63 -13.39 -7.71 1.07
C TYR A 63 -14.72 -8.41 0.76
N TYR A 64 -14.94 -8.74 -0.51
CA TYR A 64 -16.21 -9.18 -1.08
C TYR A 64 -16.91 -10.32 -0.32
N ASP A 65 -16.16 -11.32 0.11
CA ASP A 65 -16.68 -12.47 0.85
C ASP A 65 -16.69 -12.25 2.38
N ALA A 66 -16.41 -11.02 2.83
CA ALA A 66 -16.17 -10.65 4.22
C ALA A 66 -14.96 -11.35 4.86
N LYS A 67 -14.12 -12.01 4.05
CA LYS A 67 -12.83 -12.55 4.48
C LYS A 67 -11.74 -11.52 4.23
N HIS A 68 -10.95 -11.26 5.24
CA HIS A 68 -9.94 -10.19 5.24
C HIS A 68 -8.53 -10.71 5.55
N GLY A 69 -8.34 -12.03 5.66
CA GLY A 69 -7.03 -12.66 5.93
C GLY A 69 -6.40 -12.07 7.19
N SER A 70 -5.23 -11.44 7.02
CA SER A 70 -4.52 -10.75 8.10
C SER A 70 -4.97 -9.31 8.35
N ASN A 71 -5.89 -8.78 7.52
CA ASN A 71 -6.41 -7.42 7.67
C ASN A 71 -7.59 -7.38 8.63
N ALA A 72 -7.89 -6.20 9.20
CA ALA A 72 -9.12 -5.98 9.93
C ALA A 72 -10.34 -6.02 8.98
N PRO A 73 -11.54 -6.31 9.51
CA PRO A 73 -12.77 -6.31 8.72
C PRO A 73 -12.99 -5.01 7.95
N GLY A 74 -13.38 -5.15 6.67
CA GLY A 74 -13.62 -4.03 5.76
C GLY A 74 -15.09 -3.66 5.60
N ASP A 75 -15.38 -2.94 4.51
CA ASP A 75 -16.69 -2.32 4.23
C ASP A 75 -17.84 -3.33 4.13
N VAL A 76 -17.60 -4.51 3.55
CA VAL A 76 -18.61 -5.58 3.45
C VAL A 76 -18.99 -6.11 4.84
N SER A 77 -17.98 -6.34 5.69
CA SER A 77 -18.21 -6.76 7.07
C SER A 77 -18.94 -5.68 7.87
N LEU A 78 -18.57 -4.41 7.69
CA LEU A 78 -19.25 -3.30 8.33
C LEU A 78 -20.76 -3.30 7.97
N ALA A 79 -21.10 -3.34 6.68
CA ALA A 79 -22.49 -3.35 6.23
C ALA A 79 -23.29 -4.53 6.77
N ARG A 80 -22.68 -5.74 6.81
CA ARG A 80 -23.35 -6.97 7.28
C ARG A 80 -23.53 -7.03 8.80
N ASN A 81 -22.69 -6.35 9.60
CA ASN A 81 -22.73 -6.37 11.06
C ASN A 81 -23.49 -5.18 11.68
N LEU A 82 -24.07 -4.32 10.86
CA LEU A 82 -24.97 -3.25 11.25
C LEU A 82 -26.43 -3.67 10.98
N ASP A 83 -27.39 -2.90 11.50
CA ASP A 83 -28.80 -3.06 11.17
C ASP A 83 -29.00 -2.83 9.65
N LYS A 84 -30.02 -3.50 9.09
CA LYS A 84 -30.31 -3.39 7.64
C LYS A 84 -30.54 -1.91 7.25
N GLY A 85 -29.76 -1.42 6.28
CA GLY A 85 -29.83 -0.04 5.81
C GLY A 85 -29.40 0.98 6.86
N ALA A 86 -28.54 0.60 7.79
CA ALA A 86 -28.01 1.51 8.82
C ALA A 86 -27.28 2.71 8.20
N PHE A 87 -26.51 2.48 7.15
CA PHE A 87 -26.05 3.49 6.20
C PHE A 87 -26.74 3.28 4.86
N ASP A 88 -27.06 4.36 4.16
CA ASP A 88 -27.57 4.29 2.79
C ASP A 88 -26.45 3.90 1.81
N MET A 89 -25.22 4.40 2.07
CA MET A 89 -24.04 4.05 1.28
C MET A 89 -22.74 4.11 2.10
N ILE A 90 -21.79 3.31 1.65
CA ILE A 90 -20.38 3.33 2.06
C ILE A 90 -19.55 3.74 0.84
N ILE A 91 -18.74 4.78 0.99
CA ILE A 91 -17.75 5.22 0.01
C ILE A 91 -16.38 4.88 0.59
N GLY A 92 -15.75 3.85 0.03
CA GLY A 92 -14.56 3.21 0.58
C GLY A 92 -13.26 3.51 -0.13
N GLY A 93 -12.19 2.94 0.41
CA GLY A 93 -10.82 2.98 -0.09
C GLY A 93 -9.97 1.89 0.55
N HIS A 94 -8.65 2.02 0.57
CA HIS A 94 -7.66 1.16 1.22
C HIS A 94 -7.24 -0.07 0.41
N SER A 95 -8.15 -0.91 -0.05
CA SER A 95 -7.82 -2.16 -0.76
C SER A 95 -7.43 -1.95 -2.22
N HIS A 96 -7.66 -0.75 -2.75
CA HIS A 96 -7.38 -0.41 -4.15
C HIS A 96 -8.16 -1.30 -5.13
N ASP A 97 -9.46 -1.48 -4.91
CA ASP A 97 -10.32 -2.27 -5.77
C ASP A 97 -11.30 -1.38 -6.56
N PRO A 98 -11.47 -1.59 -7.87
CA PRO A 98 -12.58 -1.01 -8.61
C PRO A 98 -13.85 -1.82 -8.29
N ILE A 99 -14.76 -1.28 -7.49
CA ILE A 99 -15.94 -2.05 -7.09
C ILE A 99 -17.00 -2.02 -8.16
N CYS A 100 -17.07 -3.13 -8.87
CA CYS A 100 -18.12 -3.45 -9.83
C CYS A 100 -18.61 -4.88 -9.60
N VAL A 101 -19.91 -5.04 -9.51
CA VAL A 101 -20.55 -6.38 -9.48
C VAL A 101 -21.36 -6.61 -10.75
N ASP A 102 -21.52 -7.87 -11.11
CA ASP A 102 -22.37 -8.30 -12.21
C ASP A 102 -23.87 -8.25 -11.83
N ASP A 103 -24.76 -8.68 -12.75
CA ASP A 103 -26.20 -8.72 -12.51
C ASP A 103 -26.64 -9.69 -11.41
N LYS A 104 -25.76 -10.59 -10.99
CA LYS A 104 -25.99 -11.53 -9.89
C LYS A 104 -25.39 -11.03 -8.56
N GLY A 105 -24.77 -9.85 -8.55
CA GLY A 105 -24.07 -9.30 -7.39
C GLY A 105 -22.70 -9.93 -7.12
N VAL A 106 -22.09 -10.57 -8.12
CA VAL A 106 -20.76 -11.16 -8.01
C VAL A 106 -19.70 -10.13 -8.39
N TRP A 107 -18.70 -9.96 -7.56
CA TRP A 107 -17.61 -9.01 -7.81
C TRP A 107 -16.80 -9.39 -9.06
N ILE A 108 -16.59 -8.40 -9.94
CA ILE A 108 -15.80 -8.51 -11.17
C ILE A 108 -14.35 -8.10 -10.84
N LYS A 109 -13.51 -9.08 -10.45
CA LYS A 109 -12.11 -8.84 -10.06
C LYS A 109 -11.28 -8.15 -11.15
N ASP A 110 -11.45 -8.58 -12.39
CA ASP A 110 -10.69 -8.10 -13.56
C ASP A 110 -11.49 -7.04 -14.34
N TYR A 111 -12.18 -6.15 -13.61
CA TYR A 111 -12.96 -5.08 -14.23
C TYR A 111 -12.13 -4.27 -15.22
N GLN A 112 -12.64 -4.13 -16.44
CA GLN A 112 -12.04 -3.30 -17.46
C GLN A 112 -12.82 -2.01 -17.64
N PRO A 113 -12.15 -0.87 -17.91
CA PRO A 113 -12.83 0.39 -18.14
C PRO A 113 -13.90 0.26 -19.22
N THR A 114 -15.00 0.97 -19.05
CA THR A 114 -16.15 0.99 -19.95
C THR A 114 -17.05 -0.26 -19.96
N GLN A 115 -16.73 -1.30 -19.18
CA GLN A 115 -17.68 -2.39 -18.96
C GLN A 115 -18.87 -1.94 -18.10
N PRO A 116 -20.04 -2.58 -18.23
CA PRO A 116 -21.15 -2.38 -17.28
C PRO A 116 -20.69 -2.60 -15.85
N CYS A 117 -21.12 -1.70 -14.96
CA CYS A 117 -20.68 -1.67 -13.58
C CYS A 117 -21.86 -1.34 -12.68
N LYS A 118 -22.05 -2.12 -11.61
CA LYS A 118 -22.96 -1.81 -10.51
C LYS A 118 -22.16 -1.78 -9.22
N PRO A 119 -22.49 -0.91 -8.26
CA PRO A 119 -21.88 -0.97 -6.94
C PRO A 119 -22.36 -2.22 -6.21
N ASP A 120 -21.60 -2.70 -5.24
CA ASP A 120 -22.06 -3.80 -4.39
C ASP A 120 -23.20 -3.33 -3.47
N PHE A 121 -24.09 -4.25 -3.11
CA PHE A 121 -25.24 -3.98 -2.25
C PHE A 121 -25.34 -5.03 -1.15
N GLN A 122 -25.01 -4.66 0.07
CA GLN A 122 -24.94 -5.55 1.21
C GLN A 122 -25.83 -5.07 2.33
N ASN A 123 -26.74 -5.93 2.78
CA ASN A 123 -27.61 -5.65 3.94
C ASN A 123 -28.35 -4.29 3.88
N GLY A 124 -28.78 -3.87 2.68
CA GLY A 124 -29.47 -2.59 2.48
C GLY A 124 -28.57 -1.38 2.30
N THR A 125 -27.27 -1.56 2.17
CA THR A 125 -26.26 -0.51 2.02
C THR A 125 -25.52 -0.66 0.70
N TRP A 126 -25.40 0.41 -0.08
CA TRP A 126 -24.55 0.47 -1.28
C TRP A 126 -23.09 0.62 -0.89
N ILE A 127 -22.19 -0.18 -1.50
CA ILE A 127 -20.74 -0.10 -1.27
C ILE A 127 -20.04 0.25 -2.57
N MET A 128 -19.23 1.31 -2.54
CA MET A 128 -18.55 1.89 -3.71
C MET A 128 -17.08 2.17 -3.40
N GLN A 129 -16.21 1.86 -4.34
CA GLN A 129 -14.81 2.24 -4.31
C GLN A 129 -14.31 2.45 -5.74
N ALA A 130 -13.56 3.53 -5.99
CA ALA A 130 -13.14 3.95 -7.32
C ALA A 130 -11.68 3.62 -7.63
N PHE A 131 -11.21 2.44 -7.18
CA PHE A 131 -9.84 1.97 -7.40
C PHE A 131 -8.77 2.82 -6.69
N GLU A 132 -7.72 3.25 -7.39
CA GLU A 132 -6.53 3.91 -6.82
C GLU A 132 -6.01 5.03 -7.71
N TRP A 133 -5.18 5.93 -7.14
CA TRP A 133 -4.37 6.91 -7.87
C TRP A 133 -5.15 7.87 -8.78
N GLY A 134 -6.43 8.07 -8.54
CA GLY A 134 -7.27 8.88 -9.42
C GLY A 134 -7.51 8.26 -10.81
N LYS A 135 -7.32 6.95 -10.98
CA LYS A 135 -7.55 6.24 -12.24
C LYS A 135 -9.01 6.27 -12.68
N TYR A 136 -9.94 6.31 -11.72
CA TYR A 136 -11.38 6.43 -11.98
C TYR A 136 -12.01 7.52 -11.12
N VAL A 137 -13.08 8.09 -11.66
CA VAL A 137 -14.08 8.81 -10.88
C VAL A 137 -15.31 7.92 -10.78
N GLY A 138 -15.69 7.55 -9.55
CA GLY A 138 -16.96 6.86 -9.28
C GLY A 138 -18.11 7.87 -9.34
N ARG A 139 -19.09 7.64 -10.21
CA ARG A 139 -20.32 8.44 -10.28
C ARG A 139 -21.51 7.56 -9.97
N ALA A 140 -22.30 7.95 -8.97
CA ALA A 140 -23.56 7.32 -8.61
C ALA A 140 -24.67 8.37 -8.60
N ASP A 141 -25.70 8.17 -9.42
CA ASP A 141 -26.87 9.02 -9.48
C ASP A 141 -28.01 8.37 -8.70
N PHE A 142 -28.58 9.07 -7.73
CA PHE A 142 -29.65 8.58 -6.89
C PHE A 142 -30.90 9.44 -7.00
N GLU A 143 -32.06 8.79 -6.91
CA GLU A 143 -33.36 9.44 -6.69
C GLU A 143 -33.77 9.24 -5.22
N PHE A 144 -34.07 10.33 -4.50
CA PHE A 144 -34.60 10.29 -3.17
C PHE A 144 -36.10 10.62 -3.21
N LYS A 145 -36.94 9.68 -2.76
CA LYS A 145 -38.38 9.85 -2.76
C LYS A 145 -39.02 9.09 -1.60
N ASN A 146 -39.92 9.77 -0.88
CA ASN A 146 -40.65 9.19 0.25
C ASN A 146 -39.76 8.54 1.33
N GLY A 147 -38.57 9.10 1.56
CA GLY A 147 -37.60 8.56 2.55
C GLY A 147 -36.76 7.39 2.03
N GLU A 148 -36.87 7.03 0.76
CA GLU A 148 -36.10 5.96 0.13
C GLU A 148 -35.10 6.50 -0.87
N LEU A 149 -33.88 5.96 -0.85
CA LEU A 149 -32.81 6.28 -1.80
C LEU A 149 -32.68 5.15 -2.83
N LYS A 150 -32.96 5.47 -4.08
CA LYS A 150 -32.87 4.52 -5.20
C LYS A 150 -31.72 4.85 -6.10
N LEU A 151 -30.84 3.89 -6.34
CA LEU A 151 -29.78 4.03 -7.35
C LEU A 151 -30.40 4.05 -8.75
N VAL A 152 -30.07 5.10 -9.52
CA VAL A 152 -30.51 5.30 -10.91
C VAL A 152 -29.42 4.90 -11.88
N ASN A 153 -28.18 5.31 -11.60
CA ASN A 153 -27.03 5.02 -12.45
C ASN A 153 -25.76 4.91 -11.61
N TYR A 154 -24.84 4.06 -12.05
CA TYR A 154 -23.50 3.96 -11.49
C TYR A 154 -22.49 3.67 -12.59
N GLN A 155 -21.33 4.33 -12.50
CA GLN A 155 -20.23 4.09 -13.43
C GLN A 155 -18.88 4.45 -12.81
N LEU A 156 -17.87 3.73 -13.18
CA LEU A 156 -16.47 4.10 -12.96
C LEU A 156 -15.93 4.74 -14.25
N ILE A 157 -15.76 6.04 -14.24
CA ILE A 157 -15.29 6.86 -15.38
C ILE A 157 -13.77 6.81 -15.40
N PRO A 158 -13.12 6.21 -16.43
CA PRO A 158 -11.68 6.17 -16.51
C PRO A 158 -11.10 7.57 -16.79
N VAL A 159 -10.14 8.01 -15.98
CA VAL A 159 -9.46 9.32 -16.17
C VAL A 159 -8.24 9.10 -17.06
N ASN A 160 -8.44 9.26 -18.36
CA ASN A 160 -7.39 9.17 -19.40
C ASN A 160 -6.56 7.87 -19.35
N LEU A 161 -7.17 6.77 -18.92
CA LEU A 161 -6.51 5.47 -18.86
C LEU A 161 -6.24 4.94 -20.28
N LYS A 162 -5.06 4.32 -20.44
CA LYS A 162 -4.62 3.74 -21.71
C LYS A 162 -4.35 2.25 -21.52
N LYS A 163 -4.73 1.45 -22.51
CA LYS A 163 -4.41 0.02 -22.60
C LYS A 163 -3.26 -0.20 -23.58
N LYS A 164 -2.47 -1.22 -23.29
CA LYS A 164 -1.38 -1.67 -24.13
C LYS A 164 -1.92 -2.59 -25.22
N VAL A 165 -1.71 -2.23 -26.49
CA VAL A 165 -2.17 -3.01 -27.64
C VAL A 165 -0.94 -3.39 -28.45
N LYS A 166 -0.79 -4.67 -28.83
CA LYS A 166 0.22 -5.12 -29.79
C LYS A 166 -0.31 -4.91 -31.21
N LYS A 167 0.46 -4.23 -32.04
CA LYS A 167 0.19 -4.08 -33.47
C LYS A 167 0.64 -5.33 -34.24
N GLU A 168 0.19 -5.47 -35.49
CA GLU A 168 0.57 -6.56 -36.39
C GLU A 168 2.09 -6.58 -36.67
N ASP A 169 2.75 -5.43 -36.62
CA ASP A 169 4.21 -5.29 -36.76
C ASP A 169 5.01 -5.65 -35.50
N GLY A 170 4.33 -6.16 -34.45
CA GLY A 170 4.91 -6.55 -33.17
C GLY A 170 5.19 -5.38 -32.22
N LYS A 171 4.99 -4.14 -32.66
CA LYS A 171 5.15 -2.96 -31.80
C LYS A 171 4.00 -2.81 -30.83
N THR A 172 4.28 -2.18 -29.71
CA THR A 172 3.28 -1.86 -28.69
C THR A 172 2.83 -0.43 -28.81
N GLU A 173 1.52 -0.19 -28.78
CA GLU A 173 0.90 1.13 -28.71
C GLU A 173 0.04 1.24 -27.46
N TYR A 174 -0.05 2.46 -26.89
CA TYR A 174 -0.96 2.77 -25.78
C TYR A 174 -2.18 3.49 -26.36
N VAL A 175 -3.35 2.84 -26.27
CA VAL A 175 -4.63 3.35 -26.78
C VAL A 175 -5.54 3.69 -25.61
N SER A 176 -6.17 4.87 -25.65
CA SER A 176 -7.13 5.28 -24.62
C SER A 176 -8.35 4.33 -24.56
N TYR A 177 -8.84 4.04 -23.34
CA TYR A 177 -10.07 3.26 -23.15
C TYR A 177 -11.33 4.02 -23.52
N ALA A 178 -11.30 5.34 -23.39
CA ALA A 178 -12.41 6.25 -23.68
C ALA A 178 -11.87 7.54 -24.29
N GLU A 179 -12.77 8.44 -24.67
CA GLU A 179 -12.41 9.81 -25.08
C GLU A 179 -11.61 10.50 -23.98
N GLU A 180 -10.52 11.19 -24.37
CA GLU A 180 -9.68 11.89 -23.40
C GLU A 180 -10.44 13.06 -22.77
N ILE A 181 -10.42 13.10 -21.44
CA ILE A 181 -10.99 14.19 -20.65
C ILE A 181 -9.98 15.35 -20.70
N PRO A 182 -10.36 16.54 -21.18
CA PRO A 182 -9.47 17.69 -21.24
C PRO A 182 -9.10 18.16 -19.82
N GLN A 183 -7.90 18.70 -19.68
CA GLN A 183 -7.48 19.33 -18.43
C GLN A 183 -8.29 20.61 -18.18
N ASP A 184 -8.66 20.86 -16.93
CA ASP A 184 -9.28 22.09 -16.50
C ASP A 184 -8.24 23.23 -16.47
N PRO A 185 -8.36 24.29 -17.26
CA PRO A 185 -7.34 25.34 -17.37
C PRO A 185 -7.15 26.14 -16.07
N GLU A 186 -8.19 26.30 -15.26
CA GLU A 186 -8.10 27.05 -13.99
C GLU A 186 -7.35 26.19 -12.96
N MET A 187 -7.66 24.90 -12.90
CA MET A 187 -6.97 23.95 -12.03
C MET A 187 -5.51 23.78 -12.45
N GLU A 188 -5.23 23.67 -13.76
CA GLU A 188 -3.87 23.61 -14.29
C GLU A 188 -3.05 24.84 -13.88
N LYS A 189 -3.62 26.03 -14.02
CA LYS A 189 -2.98 27.29 -13.60
C LYS A 189 -2.72 27.32 -12.10
N LEU A 190 -3.64 26.83 -11.27
CA LEU A 190 -3.47 26.74 -9.83
C LEU A 190 -2.33 25.78 -9.48
N LEU A 191 -2.32 24.59 -10.06
CA LEU A 191 -1.34 23.55 -9.80
C LEU A 191 0.06 23.89 -10.32
N LYS A 192 0.14 24.63 -11.45
CA LYS A 192 1.41 25.01 -12.08
C LYS A 192 2.38 25.69 -11.11
N SER A 193 1.90 26.57 -10.26
CA SER A 193 2.74 27.27 -9.28
C SER A 193 3.43 26.32 -8.28
N TYR A 194 2.83 25.17 -8.00
CA TYR A 194 3.38 24.12 -7.14
C TYR A 194 4.29 23.18 -7.93
N GLN A 195 3.87 22.82 -9.14
CA GLN A 195 4.62 21.94 -10.05
C GLN A 195 5.96 22.56 -10.44
N ASP A 196 5.97 23.84 -10.85
CA ASP A 196 7.21 24.52 -11.25
C ASP A 196 8.26 24.56 -10.13
N LYS A 197 7.83 24.63 -8.87
CA LYS A 197 8.74 24.56 -7.72
C LYS A 197 9.29 23.16 -7.48
N GLY A 198 8.47 22.13 -7.75
CA GLY A 198 8.85 20.72 -7.60
C GLY A 198 9.70 20.22 -8.77
N ASP A 199 9.37 20.59 -9.99
CA ASP A 199 9.96 20.01 -11.20
C ASP A 199 11.48 20.21 -11.31
N ALA A 200 11.99 21.35 -10.85
CA ALA A 200 13.44 21.62 -10.84
C ALA A 200 14.22 20.61 -9.98
N LEU A 201 13.66 20.21 -8.85
CA LEU A 201 14.24 19.19 -7.96
C LEU A 201 13.93 17.78 -8.46
N LEU A 202 12.70 17.53 -8.86
CA LEU A 202 12.18 16.22 -9.21
C LEU A 202 12.75 15.69 -10.53
N SER A 203 13.04 16.58 -11.49
CA SER A 203 13.65 16.23 -12.78
C SER A 203 15.17 16.00 -12.72
N GLN A 204 15.79 16.23 -11.55
CA GLN A 204 17.21 15.98 -11.40
C GLN A 204 17.51 14.51 -11.71
N LYS A 205 18.36 14.27 -12.72
CA LYS A 205 18.86 12.94 -13.05
C LYS A 205 19.80 12.46 -11.94
N VAL A 206 19.52 11.29 -11.39
CA VAL A 206 20.30 10.65 -10.32
C VAL A 206 21.13 9.47 -10.81
N GLY A 207 20.86 8.98 -12.02
CA GLY A 207 21.63 7.89 -12.59
C GLY A 207 21.02 7.32 -13.85
N LYS A 208 21.55 6.17 -14.28
CA LYS A 208 21.05 5.37 -15.40
C LYS A 208 20.86 3.93 -14.95
N LEU A 209 19.78 3.31 -15.42
CA LEU A 209 19.44 1.92 -15.16
C LEU A 209 19.45 1.14 -16.48
N ASN A 210 20.12 0.00 -16.53
CA ASN A 210 20.05 -1.00 -17.57
C ASN A 210 19.18 -2.15 -17.10
N GLY A 211 18.08 -2.43 -17.82
CA GLY A 211 17.02 -3.36 -17.43
C GLY A 211 15.99 -2.73 -16.47
N LYS A 212 15.02 -3.51 -16.03
CA LYS A 212 13.94 -3.09 -15.12
C LYS A 212 14.22 -3.53 -13.68
N LEU A 213 14.00 -2.67 -12.71
CA LEU A 213 13.91 -3.03 -11.29
C LEU A 213 12.45 -3.20 -10.89
N GLU A 214 12.11 -4.39 -10.41
CA GLU A 214 10.72 -4.80 -10.16
C GLU A 214 10.25 -4.45 -8.75
N GLY A 215 9.24 -3.60 -8.66
CA GLY A 215 8.60 -3.17 -7.42
C GLY A 215 7.07 -3.25 -7.47
N ASP A 216 6.50 -3.93 -8.50
CA ASP A 216 5.06 -4.10 -8.61
C ASP A 216 4.52 -4.82 -7.37
N ARG A 217 3.44 -4.27 -6.81
CA ARG A 217 2.80 -4.78 -5.58
C ARG A 217 2.42 -6.25 -5.68
N THR A 218 1.96 -6.70 -6.85
CA THR A 218 1.52 -8.07 -7.11
C THR A 218 2.68 -9.06 -7.24
N ILE A 219 3.90 -8.57 -7.22
CA ILE A 219 5.14 -9.36 -7.31
C ILE A 219 5.94 -9.23 -6.02
N ILE A 220 6.31 -8.00 -5.62
CA ILE A 220 7.23 -7.77 -4.50
C ILE A 220 6.68 -8.21 -3.14
N ARG A 221 5.36 -8.35 -3.00
CA ARG A 221 4.74 -8.87 -1.77
C ARG A 221 4.66 -10.39 -1.70
N PHE A 222 5.08 -11.07 -2.76
CA PHE A 222 5.01 -12.54 -2.88
C PHE A 222 6.37 -13.19 -2.99
N GLU A 223 7.37 -12.48 -3.55
CA GLU A 223 8.70 -13.01 -3.80
C GLU A 223 9.79 -11.96 -3.57
N GLN A 224 11.04 -12.41 -3.52
CA GLN A 224 12.19 -11.51 -3.48
C GLN A 224 12.40 -10.91 -4.86
N THR A 225 12.57 -9.57 -4.96
CA THR A 225 12.76 -8.88 -6.22
C THR A 225 14.11 -8.19 -6.29
N ASN A 226 14.58 -7.89 -7.51
CA ASN A 226 15.82 -7.16 -7.72
C ASN A 226 15.76 -5.72 -7.15
N LEU A 227 14.60 -5.06 -7.17
CA LEU A 227 14.45 -3.75 -6.53
C LEU A 227 14.48 -3.87 -5.01
N GLY A 228 13.77 -4.85 -4.45
CA GLY A 228 13.78 -5.11 -3.00
C GLY A 228 15.17 -5.39 -2.48
N HIS A 229 15.93 -6.24 -3.19
CA HIS A 229 17.33 -6.55 -2.88
C HIS A 229 18.21 -5.28 -2.98
N LEU A 230 18.10 -4.50 -4.07
CA LEU A 230 18.89 -3.28 -4.27
C LEU A 230 18.66 -2.27 -3.14
N ILE A 231 17.39 -2.06 -2.75
CA ILE A 231 17.05 -1.13 -1.66
C ILE A 231 17.61 -1.62 -0.32
N ALA A 232 17.40 -2.89 0.00
CA ALA A 232 17.95 -3.48 1.22
C ALA A 232 19.48 -3.39 1.25
N GLU A 233 20.14 -3.56 0.09
CA GLU A 233 21.59 -3.41 -0.06
C GLU A 233 22.05 -1.96 0.13
N ALA A 234 21.35 -0.99 -0.46
CA ALA A 234 21.65 0.43 -0.30
C ALA A 234 21.58 0.86 1.17
N GLN A 235 20.53 0.46 1.87
CA GLN A 235 20.36 0.73 3.30
C GLN A 235 21.42 0.01 4.13
N ARG A 236 21.71 -1.25 3.83
CA ARG A 236 22.74 -2.05 4.48
C ARG A 236 24.11 -1.37 4.40
N GLN A 237 24.50 -0.95 3.20
CA GLN A 237 25.79 -0.23 3.01
C GLN A 237 25.83 1.09 3.74
N LYS A 238 24.75 1.89 3.68
CA LYS A 238 24.67 3.19 4.36
C LYS A 238 24.78 3.06 5.87
N ALA A 239 24.13 2.06 6.46
CA ALA A 239 24.18 1.76 7.88
C ALA A 239 25.45 0.99 8.30
N LYS A 240 26.30 0.58 7.35
CA LYS A 240 27.43 -0.35 7.59
C LYS A 240 26.98 -1.60 8.32
N ALA A 241 25.83 -2.17 7.90
CA ALA A 241 25.21 -3.32 8.53
C ALA A 241 25.65 -4.63 7.87
N ASP A 242 25.51 -5.73 8.61
CA ASP A 242 25.71 -7.09 8.10
C ASP A 242 24.52 -7.52 7.24
N ILE A 243 23.31 -7.08 7.62
CA ILE A 243 22.04 -7.44 6.99
C ILE A 243 21.22 -6.17 6.70
N GLY A 244 20.59 -6.11 5.52
CA GLY A 244 19.58 -5.15 5.18
C GLY A 244 18.22 -5.81 5.06
N ILE A 245 17.20 -5.21 5.67
CA ILE A 245 15.81 -5.66 5.62
C ILE A 245 14.92 -4.49 5.22
N MET A 246 14.07 -4.71 4.21
CA MET A 246 13.09 -3.73 3.76
C MET A 246 11.71 -4.37 3.66
N ASN A 247 10.68 -3.78 4.25
CA ASN A 247 9.31 -4.26 4.07
C ASN A 247 8.79 -3.90 2.68
N SER A 248 8.12 -4.84 2.02
CA SER A 248 7.59 -4.64 0.66
C SER A 248 6.56 -3.50 0.58
N GLY A 249 5.84 -3.22 1.67
CA GLY A 249 4.90 -2.09 1.76
C GLY A 249 5.56 -0.73 1.63
N GLY A 250 6.83 -0.61 1.94
CA GLY A 250 7.63 0.60 1.78
C GLY A 250 8.13 0.84 0.34
N ILE A 251 7.94 -0.12 -0.57
CA ILE A 251 8.32 -0.05 -1.98
C ILE A 251 7.06 0.08 -2.82
N ARG A 252 6.87 1.20 -3.52
CA ARG A 252 5.56 1.58 -4.09
C ARG A 252 5.46 1.53 -5.61
N ASP A 253 6.58 1.43 -6.32
CA ASP A 253 6.63 1.38 -7.79
C ASP A 253 7.90 0.66 -8.27
N SER A 254 7.94 0.34 -9.56
CA SER A 254 9.11 -0.20 -10.28
C SER A 254 9.92 0.91 -10.92
N ILE A 255 11.22 0.68 -11.19
CA ILE A 255 12.04 1.58 -12.02
C ILE A 255 12.21 0.96 -13.40
N GLN A 256 11.85 1.71 -14.43
CA GLN A 256 12.02 1.29 -15.82
C GLN A 256 13.46 1.54 -16.30
N GLU A 257 13.88 0.81 -17.33
CA GLU A 257 15.16 1.03 -18.01
C GLU A 257 15.28 2.47 -18.53
N GLY A 258 16.45 3.07 -18.38
CA GLY A 258 16.74 4.41 -18.87
C GLY A 258 17.37 5.34 -17.84
N ASP A 259 17.18 6.63 -18.06
CA ASP A 259 17.58 7.66 -17.09
C ASP A 259 16.64 7.64 -15.90
N VAL A 260 17.20 7.66 -14.70
CA VAL A 260 16.47 7.68 -13.43
C VAL A 260 16.56 9.08 -12.83
N THR A 261 15.39 9.63 -12.45
CA THR A 261 15.26 10.94 -11.84
C THR A 261 14.98 10.84 -10.34
N TYR A 262 15.13 11.94 -9.63
CA TYR A 262 14.75 11.99 -8.20
C TYR A 262 13.24 11.75 -8.02
N LYS A 263 12.42 12.14 -8.98
CA LYS A 263 10.97 11.83 -9.02
C LYS A 263 10.72 10.31 -8.99
N ASP A 264 11.50 9.54 -9.75
CA ASP A 264 11.37 8.08 -9.78
C ASP A 264 11.74 7.46 -8.43
N ILE A 265 12.78 7.99 -7.77
CA ILE A 265 13.16 7.58 -6.41
C ILE A 265 12.04 7.86 -5.40
N LEU A 266 11.45 9.05 -5.43
CA LEU A 266 10.37 9.44 -4.51
C LEU A 266 9.06 8.67 -4.75
N LYS A 267 8.79 8.21 -5.97
CA LYS A 267 7.68 7.30 -6.23
C LYS A 267 7.84 5.97 -5.52
N ILE A 268 9.08 5.49 -5.38
CA ILE A 268 9.38 4.24 -4.69
C ILE A 268 9.32 4.42 -3.19
N HIS A 269 9.93 5.48 -2.65
CA HIS A 269 9.99 5.80 -1.23
C HIS A 269 9.28 7.11 -0.90
N PRO A 270 7.92 7.14 -0.87
CA PRO A 270 7.17 8.39 -0.63
C PRO A 270 7.01 8.72 0.87
N PHE A 271 7.42 7.84 1.78
CA PHE A 271 7.07 7.93 3.21
C PHE A 271 8.09 8.72 4.04
N GLY A 272 9.30 8.93 3.52
CA GLY A 272 10.37 9.63 4.25
C GLY A 272 10.83 8.87 5.51
N ASN A 273 10.86 7.53 5.47
CA ASN A 273 11.41 6.74 6.55
C ASN A 273 12.90 7.04 6.73
N ILE A 274 13.37 6.92 7.96
CA ILE A 274 14.78 7.01 8.24
C ILE A 274 15.40 5.62 8.19
N VAL A 275 16.57 5.49 7.57
CA VAL A 275 17.38 4.28 7.69
C VAL A 275 17.86 4.18 9.13
N SER A 276 17.52 3.09 9.79
CA SER A 276 17.94 2.82 11.17
C SER A 276 18.70 1.50 11.24
N TYR A 277 19.42 1.29 12.35
CA TYR A 277 20.01 -0.01 12.62
C TYR A 277 20.02 -0.31 14.13
N PHE A 278 20.21 -1.58 14.44
CA PHE A 278 20.45 -2.10 15.78
C PHE A 278 21.35 -3.32 15.70
N GLU A 279 21.88 -3.76 16.84
CA GLU A 279 22.76 -4.91 16.93
C GLU A 279 22.12 -5.99 17.79
N LEU A 280 22.21 -7.24 17.33
CA LEU A 280 21.70 -8.43 17.99
C LEU A 280 22.75 -9.52 18.00
N THR A 281 22.83 -10.32 19.08
CA THR A 281 23.53 -11.59 19.04
C THR A 281 22.89 -12.51 18.00
N GLY A 282 23.62 -13.50 17.49
CA GLY A 282 23.06 -14.45 16.52
C GLY A 282 21.82 -15.19 17.03
N LYS A 283 21.75 -15.43 18.34
CA LYS A 283 20.56 -16.01 18.97
C LYS A 283 19.36 -15.05 18.89
N GLU A 284 19.53 -13.82 19.31
CA GLU A 284 18.46 -12.79 19.23
C GLU A 284 18.07 -12.48 17.78
N LEU A 285 19.04 -12.51 16.86
CA LEU A 285 18.78 -12.36 15.43
C LEU A 285 17.91 -13.50 14.91
N LEU A 286 18.15 -14.75 15.33
CA LEU A 286 17.32 -15.87 14.95
C LEU A 286 15.87 -15.70 15.43
N ASP A 287 15.69 -15.23 16.66
CA ASP A 287 14.36 -14.93 17.22
C ASP A 287 13.68 -13.80 16.44
N TYR A 288 14.42 -12.74 16.11
CA TYR A 288 13.92 -11.64 15.27
C TYR A 288 13.48 -12.11 13.87
N LEU A 289 14.31 -12.93 13.21
CA LEU A 289 14.03 -13.49 11.90
C LEU A 289 12.82 -14.44 11.91
N ASN A 290 12.61 -15.19 12.99
CA ASN A 290 11.43 -16.04 13.18
C ASN A 290 10.11 -15.24 13.24
N VAL A 291 10.16 -13.94 13.49
CA VAL A 291 8.99 -13.04 13.36
C VAL A 291 8.91 -12.42 11.98
N VAL A 292 10.03 -11.88 11.48
CA VAL A 292 10.03 -11.06 10.25
C VAL A 292 9.92 -11.91 8.99
N ALA A 293 10.61 -13.04 8.91
CA ALA A 293 10.59 -13.90 7.73
C ALA A 293 9.29 -14.73 7.59
N LEU A 294 8.52 -14.84 8.68
CA LEU A 294 7.23 -15.53 8.69
C LEU A 294 6.04 -14.61 8.38
N LYS A 295 6.29 -13.33 8.05
CA LYS A 295 5.21 -12.43 7.61
C LYS A 295 4.53 -12.99 6.35
N GLU A 296 3.22 -12.80 6.31
CA GLU A 296 2.37 -13.32 5.24
C GLU A 296 2.76 -12.73 3.87
N VAL A 297 2.64 -13.55 2.84
CA VAL A 297 2.64 -13.06 1.45
C VAL A 297 1.38 -12.23 1.20
N ASP A 298 1.40 -11.40 0.14
CA ASP A 298 0.37 -10.38 -0.13
C ASP A 298 0.22 -9.31 0.95
N SER A 299 1.18 -9.26 1.86
CA SER A 299 1.24 -8.25 2.91
C SER A 299 2.37 -7.26 2.67
N GLY A 300 2.16 -6.00 3.04
CA GLY A 300 3.23 -4.99 3.10
C GLY A 300 4.35 -5.39 4.07
N ALA A 301 4.04 -6.23 5.05
CA ALA A 301 5.00 -6.74 6.02
C ALA A 301 6.00 -7.76 5.44
N TYR A 302 5.71 -8.37 4.28
CA TYR A 302 6.63 -9.29 3.61
C TYR A 302 7.98 -8.63 3.36
N ALA A 303 9.07 -9.24 3.83
CA ALA A 303 10.38 -8.61 3.83
C ALA A 303 11.22 -8.96 2.59
N GLN A 304 11.96 -7.97 2.12
CA GLN A 304 13.03 -8.08 1.14
C GLN A 304 14.37 -8.01 1.87
N TYR A 305 15.38 -8.72 1.40
CA TYR A 305 16.62 -8.91 2.14
C TYR A 305 17.88 -8.61 1.32
N SER A 306 18.96 -8.25 2.01
CA SER A 306 20.33 -8.26 1.51
C SER A 306 21.31 -8.70 2.60
N GLY A 307 22.40 -9.38 2.20
CA GLY A 307 23.45 -9.84 3.12
C GLY A 307 23.11 -11.10 3.90
N ILE A 308 21.97 -11.73 3.66
CA ILE A 308 21.51 -12.95 4.35
C ILE A 308 20.98 -13.98 3.36
N SER A 309 21.16 -15.26 3.68
CA SER A 309 20.41 -16.34 3.05
C SER A 309 19.84 -17.28 4.12
N MET A 310 18.63 -17.81 3.88
CA MET A 310 17.92 -18.67 4.84
C MET A 310 16.83 -19.50 4.18
N THR A 311 16.39 -20.54 4.88
CA THR A 311 15.18 -21.31 4.55
C THR A 311 14.06 -20.92 5.53
N VAL A 312 12.92 -20.51 5.01
CA VAL A 312 11.73 -20.19 5.81
C VAL A 312 10.82 -21.41 5.82
N ASN A 313 10.76 -22.08 6.95
CA ASN A 313 9.88 -23.23 7.17
C ASN A 313 8.55 -22.72 7.77
N ARG A 314 7.53 -22.57 6.92
CA ARG A 314 6.22 -22.04 7.32
C ARG A 314 5.44 -23.04 8.18
N ALA A 315 5.62 -24.35 7.94
CA ALA A 315 4.94 -25.39 8.71
C ALA A 315 5.41 -25.41 10.16
N ASP A 316 6.73 -25.34 10.37
CA ASP A 316 7.33 -25.34 11.71
C ASP A 316 7.45 -23.92 12.30
N LYS A 317 7.05 -22.89 11.57
CA LYS A 317 7.11 -21.46 11.96
C LYS A 317 8.51 -21.03 12.42
N LYS A 318 9.54 -21.38 11.65
CA LYS A 318 10.94 -21.05 11.97
C LYS A 318 11.76 -20.81 10.71
N VAL A 319 12.90 -20.13 10.89
CA VAL A 319 13.94 -20.02 9.87
C VAL A 319 15.05 -21.03 10.13
N GLU A 320 15.62 -21.58 9.05
CA GLU A 320 16.65 -22.60 9.06
C GLU A 320 17.78 -22.22 8.12
N ASN A 321 18.94 -22.84 8.26
CA ASN A 321 20.08 -22.69 7.35
C ASN A 321 20.54 -21.22 7.15
N VAL A 322 20.43 -20.41 8.20
CA VAL A 322 20.76 -18.99 8.15
C VAL A 322 22.25 -18.80 7.90
N LYS A 323 22.58 -18.03 6.86
CA LYS A 323 23.96 -17.59 6.57
C LYS A 323 23.98 -16.07 6.44
N ILE A 324 24.96 -15.43 7.04
CA ILE A 324 25.20 -13.99 6.95
C ILE A 324 26.46 -13.77 6.10
N GLN A 325 26.30 -13.04 4.99
CA GLN A 325 27.38 -12.83 4.01
C GLN A 325 28.10 -14.14 3.61
N GLY A 326 27.28 -15.19 3.36
CA GLY A 326 27.74 -16.51 2.95
C GLY A 326 28.28 -17.42 4.09
N LYS A 327 28.44 -16.92 5.30
CA LYS A 327 28.94 -17.70 6.46
C LYS A 327 27.76 -18.18 7.33
N PRO A 328 27.79 -19.40 7.85
CA PRO A 328 26.78 -19.87 8.80
C PRO A 328 26.60 -18.91 9.97
N LEU A 329 25.37 -18.75 10.45
CA LEU A 329 25.05 -17.91 11.60
C LEU A 329 25.79 -18.44 12.85
N ASP A 330 26.57 -17.57 13.48
CA ASP A 330 27.20 -17.83 14.78
C ASP A 330 26.30 -17.21 15.88
N LEU A 331 25.73 -18.04 16.73
CA LEU A 331 24.77 -17.63 17.76
C LEU A 331 25.36 -16.66 18.79
N ASN A 332 26.68 -16.65 18.96
CA ASN A 332 27.38 -15.81 19.96
C ASN A 332 27.94 -14.53 19.35
N LYS A 333 28.01 -14.42 18.04
CA LYS A 333 28.49 -13.22 17.34
C LYS A 333 27.40 -12.16 17.31
N THR A 334 27.79 -10.90 17.44
CA THR A 334 26.89 -9.75 17.25
C THR A 334 26.84 -9.36 15.78
N TYR A 335 25.64 -9.11 15.26
CA TYR A 335 25.38 -8.68 13.91
C TYR A 335 24.60 -7.36 13.94
N ARG A 336 24.91 -6.48 12.99
CA ARG A 336 24.19 -5.23 12.79
C ARG A 336 23.14 -5.43 11.70
N ILE A 337 21.90 -5.03 11.98
CA ILE A 337 20.74 -5.15 11.10
C ILE A 337 20.25 -3.76 10.76
N SER A 338 20.12 -3.45 9.47
CA SER A 338 19.51 -2.22 8.96
C SER A 338 18.05 -2.46 8.61
N VAL A 339 17.17 -1.58 9.09
CA VAL A 339 15.72 -1.59 8.80
C VAL A 339 15.21 -0.14 8.69
N PRO A 340 14.08 0.11 8.00
CA PRO A 340 13.40 1.40 8.07
C PRO A 340 12.96 1.73 9.50
N SER A 341 12.99 3.01 9.88
CA SER A 341 12.54 3.49 11.20
C SER A 341 11.10 3.04 11.53
N TYR A 342 10.23 3.03 10.54
CA TYR A 342 8.88 2.48 10.62
C TYR A 342 8.86 1.05 11.18
N ASN A 343 9.67 0.16 10.59
CA ASN A 343 9.73 -1.25 11.04
C ASN A 343 10.44 -1.39 12.40
N ALA A 344 11.48 -0.59 12.66
CA ALA A 344 12.16 -0.57 13.96
C ALA A 344 11.22 -0.14 15.10
N ALA A 345 10.24 0.72 14.82
CA ALA A 345 9.22 1.16 15.77
C ALA A 345 8.07 0.15 15.94
N GLY A 346 8.08 -0.97 15.22
CA GLY A 346 7.07 -2.02 15.30
C GLY A 346 6.03 -1.99 14.16
N GLY A 347 6.23 -1.10 13.16
CA GLY A 347 5.39 -1.06 11.97
C GLY A 347 5.33 -2.41 11.26
N ASP A 348 4.18 -2.72 10.64
CA ASP A 348 3.89 -4.03 10.03
C ASP A 348 3.98 -5.22 11.02
N GLY A 349 3.92 -4.94 12.32
CA GLY A 349 4.06 -5.96 13.36
C GLY A 349 5.46 -6.57 13.45
N TYR A 350 6.49 -5.82 13.07
CA TYR A 350 7.88 -6.19 13.34
C TYR A 350 8.18 -6.05 14.84
N PRO A 351 9.19 -6.75 15.39
CA PRO A 351 9.60 -6.52 16.77
C PRO A 351 10.04 -5.06 16.99
N VAL A 352 9.60 -4.46 18.10
CA VAL A 352 9.95 -3.08 18.45
C VAL A 352 11.43 -3.04 18.87
N MET A 353 12.25 -2.39 18.04
CA MET A 353 13.70 -2.27 18.26
C MET A 353 14.13 -0.86 18.71
N THR A 354 13.25 0.13 18.70
CA THR A 354 13.56 1.51 19.16
C THR A 354 13.92 1.58 20.64
N LYS A 355 13.56 0.57 21.42
CA LYS A 355 13.95 0.43 22.86
C LYS A 355 15.21 -0.42 23.07
N ASN A 356 15.76 -1.01 22.01
CA ASN A 356 17.02 -1.76 22.11
C ASN A 356 18.17 -0.79 22.39
N PRO A 357 19.07 -1.08 23.36
CA PRO A 357 20.19 -0.18 23.71
C PRO A 357 21.14 0.14 22.55
N THR A 358 21.18 -0.70 21.53
CA THR A 358 22.03 -0.53 20.34
C THR A 358 21.31 0.14 19.17
N PHE A 359 20.02 0.50 19.33
CA PHE A 359 19.25 1.15 18.28
C PHE A 359 19.82 2.53 17.94
N VAL A 360 19.99 2.77 16.65
CA VAL A 360 20.45 4.05 16.12
C VAL A 360 19.50 4.50 14.98
N ASN A 361 18.90 5.67 15.17
CA ASN A 361 18.29 6.43 14.10
C ASN A 361 19.41 7.23 13.41
N THR A 362 19.70 6.94 12.14
CA THR A 362 20.83 7.54 11.43
C THR A 362 20.56 8.97 10.94
N GLY A 363 19.30 9.39 10.90
CA GLY A 363 18.88 10.65 10.29
C GLY A 363 18.87 10.63 8.75
N PHE A 364 19.29 9.55 8.10
CA PHE A 364 19.30 9.45 6.64
C PHE A 364 17.94 9.00 6.12
N ILE A 365 17.30 9.83 5.30
CA ILE A 365 16.03 9.51 4.65
C ILE A 365 16.24 8.39 3.62
N ASP A 366 15.36 7.40 3.60
CA ASP A 366 15.45 6.22 2.72
C ASP A 366 15.51 6.58 1.23
N ALA A 367 14.72 7.55 0.78
CA ALA A 367 14.77 8.07 -0.59
C ALA A 367 16.15 8.70 -0.92
N ASP A 368 16.72 9.46 0.00
CA ASP A 368 18.04 10.08 -0.21
C ASP A 368 19.16 9.03 -0.24
N VAL A 369 19.03 7.97 0.56
CA VAL A 369 19.97 6.84 0.55
C VAL A 369 19.91 6.11 -0.81
N LEU A 370 18.71 5.88 -1.33
CA LEU A 370 18.54 5.25 -2.64
C LEU A 370 19.06 6.16 -3.76
N LYS A 371 18.79 7.47 -3.72
CA LYS A 371 19.35 8.47 -4.64
C LYS A 371 20.87 8.41 -4.64
N GLU A 372 21.50 8.52 -3.48
CA GLU A 372 22.96 8.45 -3.32
C GLU A 372 23.54 7.14 -3.87
N PHE A 373 22.83 6.03 -3.68
CA PHE A 373 23.24 4.73 -4.20
C PHE A 373 23.23 4.72 -5.73
N PHE A 374 22.20 5.29 -6.38
CA PHE A 374 22.14 5.44 -7.83
C PHE A 374 23.27 6.35 -8.34
N GLU A 375 23.50 7.50 -7.70
CA GLU A 375 24.56 8.44 -8.10
C GLU A 375 25.95 7.81 -8.06
N LYS A 376 26.23 6.99 -7.03
CA LYS A 376 27.53 6.33 -6.85
C LYS A 376 27.75 5.13 -7.77
N ASN A 377 26.71 4.41 -8.13
CA ASN A 377 26.81 3.13 -8.82
C ASN A 377 26.30 3.17 -10.27
N SER A 378 25.95 4.35 -10.79
CA SER A 378 25.46 4.52 -12.16
C SER A 378 26.55 4.24 -13.21
N PRO A 379 26.24 3.52 -14.31
CA PRO A 379 24.97 2.89 -14.60
C PRO A 379 24.74 1.62 -13.76
N ILE A 380 23.55 1.49 -13.19
CA ILE A 380 23.14 0.28 -12.47
C ILE A 380 22.70 -0.76 -13.50
N ASN A 381 23.14 -2.01 -13.34
CA ASN A 381 22.62 -3.15 -14.07
C ASN A 381 21.66 -3.94 -13.17
N ALA A 382 20.37 -3.97 -13.54
CA ALA A 382 19.32 -4.63 -12.77
C ALA A 382 19.57 -6.13 -12.54
N GLU A 383 20.25 -6.81 -13.48
CA GLU A 383 20.57 -8.24 -13.38
C GLU A 383 21.47 -8.58 -12.19
N LYS A 384 22.35 -7.64 -11.77
CA LYS A 384 23.24 -7.83 -10.62
C LYS A 384 22.50 -7.96 -9.28
N TYR A 385 21.25 -7.54 -9.25
CA TYR A 385 20.42 -7.53 -8.02
C TYR A 385 19.33 -8.59 -8.04
N ILE A 386 19.28 -9.44 -9.08
CA ILE A 386 18.36 -10.56 -9.12
C ILE A 386 18.69 -11.50 -7.96
N PRO A 387 17.72 -11.79 -7.07
CA PRO A 387 17.92 -12.73 -5.97
C PRO A 387 18.23 -14.14 -6.49
N HIS A 388 19.24 -14.80 -5.90
CA HIS A 388 19.67 -16.15 -6.25
C HIS A 388 19.31 -17.17 -5.15
N ASN A 389 18.02 -17.23 -4.78
CA ASN A 389 17.51 -18.11 -3.72
C ASN A 389 18.10 -17.82 -2.33
N GLU A 390 18.43 -16.57 -2.04
CA GLU A 390 18.84 -16.15 -0.70
C GLU A 390 17.77 -16.49 0.33
N VAL A 391 16.50 -16.36 -0.03
CA VAL A 391 15.37 -16.79 0.79
C VAL A 391 14.59 -17.88 0.06
N THR A 392 14.53 -19.06 0.65
CA THR A 392 13.76 -20.19 0.15
C THR A 392 12.64 -20.54 1.11
N PHE A 393 11.50 -20.99 0.60
CA PHE A 393 10.34 -21.40 1.41
C PHE A 393 10.18 -22.93 1.35
N LYS A 394 9.82 -23.52 2.53
CA LYS A 394 9.58 -24.95 2.71
C LYS A 394 8.26 -25.17 3.42
#